data_dea8af487942d3113e0efdc9a8851252
#
_entry.id   dea8af487942d3113e0efdc9a8851252
#
_cell.length_a   1.000
_cell.length_b   1.000
_cell.length_c   1.000
_cell.angle_alpha   90.00
_cell.angle_beta   90.00
_cell.angle_gamma   90.00
#
_symmetry.space_group_name_H-M   'P 1'
#
loop_
_entity.id
_entity.type
_entity.pdbx_description
1 polymer ?
#
loop_
_entity_poly.entity_id
_entity_poly.type
_entity_poly.pdbx_seq_one_letter_code
_entity_poly.pdbx_strand_id
1 'polypeptide(L)'
;GLCGMSNMIELTDVRFRYDHSEQGALHHVNFIAGKGECVLLCGASGCGKTTITRLINGLIPHFYEGELSGDVTVDGLKIKEEELYTIAAKVGSVFQNPRSQFFCLDTTGEIAFGCENMGLPEDVIRQRIDRVTEELKLQRLLGRNIFKLSGGEKQRVACASVSAMEPDIFVLDEPTSNLDLDAIEELKK
;
A
#
# COMPACT_ATOMS: atom_id res chain seq x y z
N GLY A 1 -27.96 -19.98 -2.46
CA GLY A 1 -27.03 -19.58 -1.43
C GLY A 1 -26.11 -18.51 -1.96
N LEU A 2 -26.32 -17.27 -1.54
CA LEU A 2 -25.41 -16.18 -1.82
C LEU A 2 -24.12 -16.48 -1.04
N CYS A 3 -23.11 -16.93 -1.75
CA CYS A 3 -21.77 -17.02 -1.21
C CYS A 3 -21.34 -15.58 -0.91
N GLY A 4 -21.28 -15.21 0.37
CA GLY A 4 -20.91 -13.88 0.78
C GLY A 4 -19.48 -13.59 0.31
N MET A 5 -19.33 -12.70 -0.66
CA MET A 5 -18.05 -12.09 -0.96
C MET A 5 -17.61 -11.39 0.32
N SER A 6 -16.55 -11.87 0.94
CA SER A 6 -16.00 -11.23 2.13
C SER A 6 -15.47 -9.84 1.73
N ASN A 7 -15.95 -8.81 2.39
CA ASN A 7 -15.44 -7.47 2.19
C ASN A 7 -14.01 -7.39 2.71
N MET A 8 -13.07 -6.98 1.85
CA MET A 8 -11.66 -6.82 2.23
C MET A 8 -11.43 -5.51 2.98
N ILE A 9 -12.12 -4.46 2.59
CA ILE A 9 -12.07 -3.14 3.24
C ILE A 9 -13.48 -2.68 3.49
N GLU A 10 -13.76 -2.24 4.71
CA GLU A 10 -15.06 -1.70 5.07
C GLU A 10 -14.91 -0.51 6.03
N LEU A 11 -15.42 0.63 5.60
CA LEU A 11 -15.55 1.84 6.40
C LEU A 11 -17.04 2.08 6.63
N THR A 12 -17.45 2.19 7.90
CA THR A 12 -18.85 2.41 8.27
C THR A 12 -18.95 3.67 9.14
N ASP A 13 -19.65 4.68 8.61
CA ASP A 13 -19.88 5.97 9.26
C ASP A 13 -18.60 6.57 9.86
N VAL A 14 -17.52 6.56 9.09
CA VAL A 14 -16.21 6.99 9.54
C VAL A 14 -16.12 8.51 9.54
N ARG A 15 -15.71 9.04 10.68
CA ARG A 15 -15.33 10.44 10.88
C ARG A 15 -13.92 10.47 11.41
N PHE A 16 -13.11 11.37 10.90
CA PHE A 16 -11.77 11.58 11.41
C PHE A 16 -11.38 13.05 11.29
N ARG A 17 -10.72 13.54 12.33
CA ARG A 17 -10.10 14.86 12.37
C ARG A 17 -8.73 14.76 13.01
N TYR A 18 -7.71 15.30 12.36
CA TYR A 18 -6.36 15.40 12.92
C TYR A 18 -6.35 16.38 14.10
N ASP A 19 -5.53 16.10 15.12
CA ASP A 19 -5.46 16.96 16.33
C ASP A 19 -5.04 18.40 16.04
N HIS A 20 -4.23 18.59 14.98
CA HIS A 20 -3.62 19.88 14.67
C HIS A 20 -4.04 20.46 13.31
N SER A 21 -5.00 19.85 12.62
CA SER A 21 -5.43 20.30 11.30
C SER A 21 -6.83 19.81 10.96
N GLU A 22 -7.64 20.70 10.38
CA GLU A 22 -8.93 20.30 9.80
C GLU A 22 -8.77 19.82 8.34
N GLN A 23 -7.61 20.03 7.74
CA GLN A 23 -7.34 19.58 6.39
C GLN A 23 -7.26 18.06 6.35
N GLY A 24 -7.94 17.45 5.39
CA GLY A 24 -8.00 15.99 5.25
C GLY A 24 -8.98 15.31 6.21
N ALA A 25 -9.82 16.06 6.92
CA ALA A 25 -10.86 15.50 7.78
C ALA A 25 -11.88 14.69 6.98
N LEU A 26 -12.42 13.65 7.60
CA LEU A 26 -13.46 12.80 7.03
C LEU A 26 -14.78 13.00 7.78
N HIS A 27 -15.88 13.06 7.02
CA HIS A 27 -17.23 13.22 7.55
C HIS A 27 -18.15 12.14 6.95
N HIS A 28 -18.65 11.24 7.80
CA HIS A 28 -19.58 10.19 7.41
C HIS A 28 -19.18 9.40 6.17
N VAL A 29 -17.95 8.87 6.16
CA VAL A 29 -17.47 8.08 5.04
C VAL A 29 -17.94 6.65 5.19
N ASN A 30 -18.61 6.15 4.16
CA ASN A 30 -18.97 4.76 3.99
C ASN A 30 -18.32 4.23 2.73
N PHE A 31 -17.62 3.11 2.85
CA PHE A 31 -16.84 2.56 1.74
C PHE A 31 -16.70 1.07 1.93
N ILE A 32 -16.87 0.32 0.85
CA ILE A 32 -16.69 -1.13 0.83
C ILE A 32 -15.88 -1.49 -0.41
N ALA A 33 -14.85 -2.29 -0.23
CA ALA A 33 -14.11 -2.93 -1.31
C ALA A 33 -14.04 -4.44 -1.08
N GLY A 34 -14.44 -5.21 -2.07
CA GLY A 34 -14.36 -6.66 -2.06
C GLY A 34 -13.01 -7.18 -2.56
N LYS A 35 -12.79 -8.48 -2.39
CA LYS A 35 -11.59 -9.13 -2.88
C LYS A 35 -11.49 -9.02 -4.42
N GLY A 36 -10.33 -8.63 -4.90
CA GLY A 36 -10.05 -8.47 -6.33
C GLY A 36 -10.58 -7.17 -6.94
N GLU A 37 -11.24 -6.31 -6.17
CA GLU A 37 -11.66 -5.00 -6.65
C GLU A 37 -10.50 -4.00 -6.71
N CYS A 38 -10.55 -3.14 -7.71
CA CYS A 38 -9.69 -1.98 -7.82
C CYS A 38 -10.52 -0.72 -7.67
N VAL A 39 -10.20 0.08 -6.68
CA VAL A 39 -10.91 1.32 -6.38
C VAL A 39 -9.99 2.51 -6.59
N LEU A 40 -10.46 3.48 -7.35
CA LEU A 40 -9.77 4.74 -7.56
C LEU A 40 -10.42 5.82 -6.72
N LEU A 41 -9.64 6.43 -5.81
CA LEU A 41 -10.07 7.58 -5.04
C LEU A 41 -9.68 8.85 -5.80
N CYS A 42 -10.68 9.62 -6.18
CA CYS A 42 -10.52 10.88 -6.91
C CYS A 42 -10.98 12.06 -6.08
N GLY A 43 -10.39 13.20 -6.32
CA GLY A 43 -10.79 14.46 -5.69
C GLY A 43 -9.65 15.46 -5.61
N ALA A 44 -9.97 16.67 -5.19
CA ALA A 44 -9.00 17.73 -5.00
C ALA A 44 -8.03 17.41 -3.85
N SER A 45 -6.86 18.04 -3.87
CA SER A 45 -5.90 17.98 -2.76
C SER A 45 -6.58 18.42 -1.44
N GLY A 46 -6.34 17.67 -0.37
CA GLY A 46 -6.92 17.96 0.94
C GLY A 46 -8.36 17.49 1.15
N CYS A 47 -8.96 16.75 0.21
CA CYS A 47 -10.34 16.24 0.34
C CYS A 47 -10.47 14.94 1.16
N GLY A 48 -9.39 14.43 1.74
CA GLY A 48 -9.42 13.24 2.59
C GLY A 48 -8.95 11.95 1.94
N LYS A 49 -8.49 11.95 0.68
CA LYS A 49 -7.96 10.76 0.01
C LYS A 49 -6.80 10.11 0.78
N THR A 50 -5.82 10.91 1.17
CA THR A 50 -4.67 10.47 1.96
C THR A 50 -5.11 9.93 3.32
N THR A 51 -6.10 10.55 3.94
CA THR A 51 -6.65 10.09 5.22
C THR A 51 -7.29 8.72 5.10
N ILE A 52 -8.04 8.46 4.03
CA ILE A 52 -8.62 7.14 3.76
C ILE A 52 -7.51 6.09 3.60
N THR A 53 -6.46 6.38 2.85
CA THR A 53 -5.34 5.45 2.68
C THR A 53 -4.63 5.16 4.00
N ARG A 54 -4.44 6.16 4.85
CA ARG A 54 -3.84 6.02 6.19
C ARG A 54 -4.71 5.19 7.14
N LEU A 55 -6.01 5.25 7.02
CA LEU A 55 -6.92 4.37 7.76
C LEU A 55 -6.78 2.92 7.32
N ILE A 56 -6.71 2.67 6.03
CA ILE A 56 -6.61 1.32 5.47
C ILE A 56 -5.29 0.64 5.86
N ASN A 57 -4.18 1.36 5.82
CA ASN A 57 -2.86 0.80 6.15
C ASN A 57 -2.51 0.87 7.65
N GLY A 58 -3.41 1.36 8.48
CA GLY A 58 -3.22 1.42 9.94
C GLY A 58 -2.36 2.57 10.45
N LEU A 59 -1.87 3.46 9.58
CA LEU A 59 -1.15 4.65 10.02
C LEU A 59 -2.03 5.58 10.86
N ILE A 60 -3.34 5.53 10.68
CA ILE A 60 -4.32 6.08 11.58
C ILE A 60 -5.00 4.87 12.26
N PRO A 61 -5.07 4.76 13.57
CA PRO A 61 -4.63 5.73 14.59
C PRO A 61 -3.21 5.54 15.12
N HIS A 62 -2.44 4.57 14.62
CA HIS A 62 -1.19 4.14 15.25
C HIS A 62 -0.05 5.15 15.13
N PHE A 63 0.00 5.88 14.04
CA PHE A 63 1.08 6.85 13.77
C PHE A 63 0.57 8.30 13.72
N TYR A 64 -0.61 8.53 13.16
CA TYR A 64 -1.25 9.84 13.10
C TYR A 64 -2.35 9.93 14.16
N GLU A 65 -2.25 10.90 15.03
CA GLU A 65 -3.19 11.15 16.12
C GLU A 65 -4.36 12.02 15.66
N GLY A 66 -5.53 11.75 16.22
CA GLY A 66 -6.73 12.49 15.94
C GLY A 66 -7.97 11.83 16.55
N GLU A 67 -9.11 12.45 16.29
CA GLU A 67 -10.41 11.94 16.73
C GLU A 67 -11.00 11.05 15.64
N LEU A 68 -11.06 9.75 15.91
CA LEU A 68 -11.62 8.74 15.01
C LEU A 68 -12.91 8.16 15.60
N SER A 69 -13.99 8.22 14.83
CA SER A 69 -15.25 7.53 15.12
C SER A 69 -15.72 6.72 13.93
N GLY A 70 -16.65 5.80 14.17
CA GLY A 70 -17.07 4.83 13.18
C GLY A 70 -16.15 3.59 13.18
N ASP A 71 -16.41 2.69 12.25
CA ASP A 71 -15.71 1.41 12.17
C ASP A 71 -14.91 1.29 10.88
N VAL A 72 -13.65 0.87 11.00
CA VAL A 72 -12.78 0.53 9.89
C VAL A 72 -12.29 -0.90 10.07
N THR A 73 -12.62 -1.76 9.12
CA THR A 73 -12.14 -3.13 9.07
C THR A 73 -11.35 -3.39 7.80
N VAL A 74 -10.25 -4.11 7.96
CA VAL A 74 -9.36 -4.50 6.87
C VAL A 74 -9.13 -6.00 7.00
N ASP A 75 -9.59 -6.77 6.01
CA ASP A 75 -9.59 -8.24 6.04
C ASP A 75 -10.16 -8.80 7.37
N GLY A 76 -11.28 -8.24 7.82
CA GLY A 76 -11.93 -8.60 9.07
C GLY A 76 -11.27 -8.07 10.35
N LEU A 77 -10.13 -7.40 10.24
CA LEU A 77 -9.39 -6.83 11.37
C LEU A 77 -9.86 -5.40 11.64
N LYS A 78 -10.20 -5.10 12.88
CA LYS A 78 -10.54 -3.74 13.31
C LYS A 78 -9.27 -2.95 13.57
N ILE A 79 -9.02 -1.90 12.78
CA ILE A 79 -7.76 -1.15 12.86
C ILE A 79 -7.49 -0.50 14.23
N LYS A 80 -8.52 -0.18 14.99
CA LYS A 80 -8.38 0.39 16.33
C LYS A 80 -7.87 -0.60 17.38
N GLU A 81 -8.10 -1.90 17.13
CA GLU A 81 -7.84 -2.98 18.09
C GLU A 81 -6.58 -3.77 17.75
N GLU A 82 -6.11 -3.69 16.50
CA GLU A 82 -4.96 -4.46 16.01
C GLU A 82 -3.66 -3.67 16.10
N GLU A 83 -2.57 -4.38 16.27
CA GLU A 83 -1.23 -3.81 16.19
C GLU A 83 -0.87 -3.43 14.76
N LEU A 84 -0.09 -2.36 14.60
CA LEU A 84 0.30 -1.87 13.26
C LEU A 84 0.96 -2.94 12.40
N TYR A 85 1.84 -3.78 12.99
CA TYR A 85 2.51 -4.84 12.24
C TYR A 85 1.55 -5.89 11.69
N THR A 86 0.44 -6.17 12.38
CA THR A 86 -0.60 -7.10 11.92
C THR A 86 -1.30 -6.57 10.67
N ILE A 87 -1.63 -5.28 10.67
CA ILE A 87 -2.24 -4.60 9.54
C ILE A 87 -1.24 -4.51 8.38
N ALA A 88 0.01 -4.15 8.67
CA ALA A 88 1.07 -4.03 7.67
C ALA A 88 1.37 -5.34 6.93
N ALA A 89 1.14 -6.49 7.57
CA ALA A 89 1.28 -7.79 6.92
C ALA A 89 0.19 -8.05 5.85
N LYS A 90 -0.96 -7.39 5.98
CA LYS A 90 -2.11 -7.52 5.06
C LYS A 90 -2.12 -6.46 3.96
N VAL A 91 -1.59 -5.27 4.25
CA VAL A 91 -1.68 -4.09 3.39
C VAL A 91 -0.30 -3.66 2.94
N GLY A 92 -0.04 -3.78 1.66
CA GLY A 92 1.14 -3.20 1.02
C GLY A 92 0.84 -1.77 0.57
N SER A 93 1.70 -0.83 0.95
CA SER A 93 1.53 0.58 0.61
C SER A 93 2.68 1.10 -0.23
N VAL A 94 2.35 1.84 -1.29
CA VAL A 94 3.33 2.58 -2.10
C VAL A 94 3.00 4.07 -1.98
N PHE A 95 3.94 4.84 -1.45
CA PHE A 95 3.75 6.25 -1.17
C PHE A 95 4.10 7.13 -2.37
N GLN A 96 3.53 8.33 -2.40
CA GLN A 96 3.75 9.35 -3.43
C GLN A 96 5.23 9.72 -3.59
N ASN A 97 5.97 9.83 -2.48
CA ASN A 97 7.40 10.09 -2.49
C ASN A 97 8.18 8.84 -2.07
N PRO A 98 8.66 8.02 -3.02
CA PRO A 98 9.34 6.78 -2.69
C PRO A 98 10.69 6.98 -2.00
N ARG A 99 11.27 8.19 -1.99
CA ARG A 99 12.54 8.44 -1.31
C ARG A 99 12.51 8.15 0.19
N SER A 100 11.36 8.37 0.83
CA SER A 100 11.18 8.08 2.26
C SER A 100 10.90 6.60 2.54
N GLN A 101 10.69 5.79 1.50
CA GLN A 101 10.32 4.39 1.60
C GLN A 101 11.51 3.44 1.47
N PHE A 102 12.62 3.88 0.87
CA PHE A 102 13.77 3.02 0.59
C PHE A 102 14.68 2.86 1.80
N PHE A 103 15.06 1.61 2.07
CA PHE A 103 15.96 1.21 3.15
C PHE A 103 17.33 0.75 2.65
N CYS A 104 17.44 0.37 1.39
CA CYS A 104 18.65 -0.14 0.76
C CYS A 104 19.17 0.83 -0.30
N LEU A 105 20.47 0.70 -0.61
CA LEU A 105 21.10 1.50 -1.67
C LEU A 105 20.87 0.92 -3.06
N ASP A 106 20.79 -0.41 -3.17
CA ASP A 106 20.60 -1.09 -4.43
C ASP A 106 19.18 -1.64 -4.60
N THR A 107 18.76 -1.73 -5.85
CA THR A 107 17.41 -2.13 -6.22
C THR A 107 17.08 -3.57 -5.84
N THR A 108 18.01 -4.49 -6.02
CA THR A 108 17.81 -5.92 -5.69
C THR A 108 17.64 -6.12 -4.20
N GLY A 109 18.49 -5.49 -3.40
CA GLY A 109 18.39 -5.50 -1.93
C GLY A 109 17.09 -4.90 -1.42
N GLU A 110 16.62 -3.82 -2.04
CA GLU A 110 15.36 -3.20 -1.67
C GLU A 110 14.15 -4.10 -1.94
N ILE A 111 14.12 -4.78 -3.09
CA ILE A 111 13.04 -5.72 -3.43
C ILE A 111 13.04 -6.91 -2.46
N ALA A 112 14.22 -7.38 -2.06
CA ALA A 112 14.37 -8.49 -1.12
C ALA A 112 14.04 -8.12 0.32
N PHE A 113 14.20 -6.86 0.70
CA PHE A 113 14.22 -6.39 2.10
C PHE A 113 12.96 -6.79 2.88
N GLY A 114 11.77 -6.53 2.34
CA GLY A 114 10.52 -6.87 2.98
C GLY A 114 10.33 -8.38 3.17
N CYS A 115 10.73 -9.15 2.17
CA CYS A 115 10.68 -10.61 2.23
C CYS A 115 11.65 -11.18 3.28
N GLU A 116 12.84 -10.59 3.41
CA GLU A 116 13.81 -10.94 4.45
C GLU A 116 13.26 -10.67 5.85
N ASN A 117 12.60 -9.52 6.04
CA ASN A 117 11.96 -9.17 7.31
C ASN A 117 10.79 -10.10 7.67
N MET A 118 10.13 -10.67 6.68
CA MET A 118 9.11 -11.71 6.89
C MET A 118 9.70 -13.08 7.26
N GLY A 119 11.02 -13.22 7.22
CA GLY A 119 11.70 -14.46 7.51
C GLY A 119 11.56 -15.54 6.44
N LEU A 120 11.28 -15.14 5.18
CA LEU A 120 11.13 -16.08 4.09
C LEU A 120 12.47 -16.74 3.74
N PRO A 121 12.47 -18.04 3.31
CA PRO A 121 13.67 -18.71 2.84
C PRO A 121 14.26 -18.03 1.60
N GLU A 122 15.57 -18.13 1.44
CA GLU A 122 16.30 -17.48 0.34
C GLU A 122 15.80 -17.89 -1.05
N ASP A 123 15.48 -19.16 -1.24
CA ASP A 123 14.94 -19.69 -2.50
C ASP A 123 13.56 -19.07 -2.84
N VAL A 124 12.71 -18.89 -1.83
CA VAL A 124 11.42 -18.22 -2.00
C VAL A 124 11.61 -16.74 -2.34
N ILE A 125 12.52 -16.05 -1.68
CA ILE A 125 12.84 -14.64 -1.97
C ILE A 125 13.31 -14.49 -3.41
N ARG A 126 14.20 -15.35 -3.88
CA ARG A 126 14.69 -15.34 -5.27
C ARG A 126 13.56 -15.53 -6.28
N GLN A 127 12.65 -16.47 -6.03
CA GLN A 127 11.50 -16.70 -6.89
C GLN A 127 10.60 -15.47 -6.95
N ARG A 128 10.38 -14.80 -5.83
CA ARG A 128 9.57 -13.58 -5.78
C ARG A 128 10.22 -12.42 -6.52
N ILE A 129 11.54 -12.24 -6.37
CA ILE A 129 12.30 -11.23 -7.12
C ILE A 129 12.21 -11.49 -8.62
N ASP A 130 12.40 -12.74 -9.05
CA ASP A 130 12.30 -13.11 -10.46
C ASP A 130 10.90 -12.81 -11.02
N ARG A 131 9.86 -13.16 -10.27
CA ARG A 131 8.47 -12.89 -10.67
C ARG A 131 8.20 -11.40 -10.83
N VAL A 132 8.49 -10.58 -9.84
CA VAL A 132 8.21 -9.13 -9.90
C VAL A 132 9.10 -8.44 -10.93
N THR A 133 10.33 -8.92 -11.14
CA THR A 133 11.23 -8.42 -12.17
C THR A 133 10.65 -8.63 -13.57
N GLU A 134 10.08 -9.79 -13.81
CA GLU A 134 9.42 -10.09 -15.08
C GLU A 134 8.12 -9.30 -15.25
N GLU A 135 7.25 -9.31 -14.24
CA GLU A 135 5.96 -8.61 -14.27
C GLU A 135 6.11 -7.09 -14.46
N LEU A 136 7.06 -6.48 -13.78
CA LEU A 136 7.28 -5.04 -13.82
C LEU A 136 8.41 -4.61 -14.77
N LYS A 137 9.00 -5.55 -15.52
CA LYS A 137 10.06 -5.30 -16.51
C LYS A 137 11.25 -4.56 -15.91
N LEU A 138 11.77 -5.09 -14.80
CA LEU A 138 12.85 -4.47 -14.04
C LEU A 138 14.26 -5.00 -14.37
N GLN A 139 14.41 -5.85 -15.39
CA GLN A 139 15.67 -6.53 -15.69
C GLN A 139 16.87 -5.58 -15.78
N ARG A 140 16.66 -4.40 -16.36
CA ARG A 140 17.72 -3.38 -16.51
C ARG A 140 17.98 -2.56 -15.25
N LEU A 141 17.09 -2.65 -14.27
CA LEU A 141 17.16 -1.86 -13.03
C LEU A 141 17.77 -2.64 -11.87
N LEU A 142 17.87 -3.97 -11.96
CA LEU A 142 18.44 -4.79 -10.90
C LEU A 142 19.92 -4.48 -10.66
N GLY A 143 20.33 -4.52 -9.40
CA GLY A 143 21.72 -4.28 -8.99
C GLY A 143 22.19 -2.84 -9.13
N ARG A 144 21.30 -1.90 -9.42
CA ARG A 144 21.64 -0.48 -9.59
C ARG A 144 21.39 0.32 -8.32
N ASN A 145 22.09 1.43 -8.20
CA ASN A 145 21.88 2.37 -7.11
C ASN A 145 20.52 3.07 -7.28
N ILE A 146 19.64 2.92 -6.28
CA ILE A 146 18.27 3.47 -6.31
C ILE A 146 18.26 4.98 -6.48
N PHE A 147 19.19 5.68 -5.83
CA PHE A 147 19.22 7.15 -5.87
C PHE A 147 19.64 7.73 -7.23
N LYS A 148 20.17 6.90 -8.12
CA LYS A 148 20.53 7.27 -9.50
C LYS A 148 19.41 6.98 -10.51
N LEU A 149 18.31 6.40 -10.07
CA LEU A 149 17.16 6.10 -10.92
C LEU A 149 16.30 7.35 -11.14
N SER A 150 15.56 7.37 -12.25
CA SER A 150 14.51 8.36 -12.49
C SER A 150 13.36 8.20 -11.47
N GLY A 151 12.49 9.20 -11.35
CA GLY A 151 11.32 9.13 -10.49
C GLY A 151 10.39 7.96 -10.82
N GLY A 152 10.15 7.71 -12.11
CA GLY A 152 9.33 6.58 -12.56
C GLY A 152 9.98 5.23 -12.29
N GLU A 153 11.29 5.12 -12.47
CA GLU A 153 12.05 3.91 -12.13
C GLU A 153 12.04 3.63 -10.64
N LYS A 154 12.21 4.65 -9.79
CA LYS A 154 12.07 4.53 -8.33
C LYS A 154 10.68 4.03 -7.93
N GLN A 155 9.64 4.56 -8.56
CA GLN A 155 8.26 4.15 -8.31
C GLN A 155 8.05 2.67 -8.65
N ARG A 156 8.60 2.21 -9.77
CA ARG A 156 8.52 0.80 -10.18
C ARG A 156 9.25 -0.11 -9.20
N VAL A 157 10.41 0.29 -8.70
CA VAL A 157 11.13 -0.46 -7.67
C VAL A 157 10.34 -0.50 -6.35
N ALA A 158 9.73 0.60 -5.94
CA ALA A 158 8.87 0.64 -4.76
C ALA A 158 7.66 -0.31 -4.93
N CYS A 159 7.01 -0.33 -6.09
CA CYS A 159 5.93 -1.27 -6.39
C CYS A 159 6.42 -2.72 -6.35
N ALA A 160 7.61 -2.99 -6.88
CA ALA A 160 8.20 -4.33 -6.88
C ALA A 160 8.49 -4.83 -5.46
N SER A 161 9.05 -3.99 -4.60
CA SER A 161 9.36 -4.36 -3.21
C SER A 161 8.11 -4.70 -2.42
N VAL A 162 7.03 -3.97 -2.62
CA VAL A 162 5.73 -4.25 -1.99
C VAL A 162 5.08 -5.49 -2.60
N SER A 163 5.09 -5.63 -3.93
CA SER A 163 4.52 -6.78 -4.64
C SER A 163 5.20 -8.10 -4.27
N ALA A 164 6.51 -8.08 -4.05
CA ALA A 164 7.27 -9.26 -3.65
C ALA A 164 6.81 -9.83 -2.30
N MET A 165 6.27 -9.01 -1.42
CA MET A 165 5.70 -9.43 -0.14
C MET A 165 4.35 -10.15 -0.28
N GLU A 166 3.71 -10.06 -1.43
CA GLU A 166 2.39 -10.62 -1.73
C GLU A 166 1.30 -10.19 -0.72
N PRO A 167 1.06 -8.89 -0.54
CA PRO A 167 0.01 -8.44 0.35
C PRO A 167 -1.38 -8.73 -0.22
N ASP A 168 -2.36 -8.91 0.66
CA ASP A 168 -3.76 -9.11 0.26
C ASP A 168 -4.41 -7.85 -0.29
N ILE A 169 -3.92 -6.69 0.14
CA ILE A 169 -4.41 -5.37 -0.23
C ILE A 169 -3.25 -4.49 -0.66
N PHE A 170 -3.42 -3.82 -1.80
CA PHE A 170 -2.50 -2.80 -2.28
C PHE A 170 -3.10 -1.42 -2.12
N VAL A 171 -2.34 -0.51 -1.51
CA VAL A 171 -2.68 0.92 -1.43
C VAL A 171 -1.61 1.71 -2.18
N LEU A 172 -2.04 2.41 -3.22
CA LEU A 172 -1.18 3.30 -4.01
C LEU A 172 -1.61 4.74 -3.72
N ASP A 173 -0.75 5.51 -3.06
CA ASP A 173 -1.02 6.91 -2.74
C ASP A 173 -0.41 7.79 -3.84
N GLU A 174 -1.27 8.39 -4.65
CA GLU A 174 -0.94 9.25 -5.79
C GLU A 174 0.21 8.70 -6.65
N PRO A 175 -0.02 7.56 -7.34
CA PRO A 175 0.99 7.08 -8.29
C PRO A 175 1.28 8.20 -9.28
N THR A 176 2.57 8.55 -9.43
CA THR A 176 2.97 9.57 -10.39
C THR A 176 2.48 9.19 -11.78
N SER A 177 2.23 10.19 -12.64
CA SER A 177 1.82 10.02 -14.04
C SER A 177 2.74 9.10 -14.87
N ASN A 178 3.85 8.64 -14.31
CA ASN A 178 4.83 7.74 -14.90
C ASN A 178 4.59 6.25 -14.61
N LEU A 179 3.63 5.91 -13.74
CA LEU A 179 3.16 4.54 -13.62
C LEU A 179 2.18 4.28 -14.74
N ASP A 180 2.60 3.42 -15.66
CA ASP A 180 1.74 2.91 -16.71
C ASP A 180 0.55 2.15 -16.07
N LEU A 181 -0.67 2.46 -16.50
CA LEU A 181 -1.87 1.77 -16.03
C LEU A 181 -1.77 0.26 -16.26
N ASP A 182 -1.06 -0.15 -17.32
CA ASP A 182 -0.82 -1.56 -17.63
C ASP A 182 0.00 -2.24 -16.53
N ALA A 183 1.01 -1.55 -15.96
CA ALA A 183 1.79 -2.07 -14.83
C ALA A 183 0.95 -2.23 -13.57
N ILE A 184 -0.02 -1.37 -13.33
CA ILE A 184 -0.96 -1.49 -12.20
C ILE A 184 -1.92 -2.67 -12.41
N GLU A 185 -2.35 -2.93 -13.65
CA GLU A 185 -3.21 -4.08 -13.95
C GLU A 185 -2.47 -5.41 -13.82
N GLU A 186 -1.18 -5.45 -14.12
CA GLU A 186 -0.34 -6.64 -13.91
C GLU A 186 -0.17 -7.01 -12.44
N LEU A 187 -0.24 -6.04 -11.52
CA LEU A 187 -0.19 -6.28 -10.07
C LEU A 187 -1.47 -6.94 -9.51
N LYS A 188 -2.54 -7.03 -10.32
CA LYS A 188 -3.83 -7.61 -9.90
C LYS A 188 -3.96 -9.10 -10.21
N LYS A 189 -3.07 -9.68 -10.97
CA LYS A 189 -3.08 -11.11 -11.33
C LYS A 189 -2.29 -11.93 -10.35
#